data_8e648678056829a5ec2ac1391f5910ec
#
_entry.id   8e648678056829a5ec2ac1391f5910ec
#
_cell.length_a   1.000
_cell.length_b   1.000
_cell.length_c   1.000
_cell.angle_alpha   90.00
_cell.angle_beta   90.00
_cell.angle_gamma   90.00
#
_symmetry.space_group_name_H-M   'P 1'
#
loop_
_entity.id
_entity.type
_entity.pdbx_description
1 polymer ?
#
loop_
_entity_poly.entity_id
_entity_poly.type
_entity_poly.pdbx_seq_one_letter_code
_entity_poly.pdbx_strand_id
1 'polypeptide(L)'
;RGMATGMAIMGFGGGAMIGSPLAAGLMKAFATPTSVGVVQTFLAMAAIYFVFMMAGALGYRVPPSSWKPAGWTPPAALKHNTMITQHHVHVNKVWGIPQFWLVWMALCMNVSAGIGVIGMASPMLQEVFGGHLIGLDKAFGELDKGQLASIAAIAAGFTALLSLFNIGGRFVWASASDRLGRKTTYSVFFILGGLLYFSIPASAAAGSQLLFVGAVCVILSMYGGSFSTVPAYLADLFGTQMVGAIHGRLLTAWATAGIIGPVVVNYMREYQIGLGLPRAQIYNQTMYILIGFLVIGLVCNLLIRPLNPKWFMG
;
A
#
# COMPACT_ATOMS: atom_id res chain seq x y z
N ARG A 1 15.32 0.26 13.39
CA ARG A 1 14.64 -0.95 12.85
C ARG A 1 13.80 -0.60 11.62
N GLY A 2 12.91 0.40 11.70
CA GLY A 2 11.99 0.78 10.63
C GLY A 2 12.71 1.16 9.33
N MET A 3 13.73 1.99 9.38
CA MET A 3 14.49 2.37 8.19
C MET A 3 15.06 1.16 7.45
N ALA A 4 15.68 0.21 8.16
CA ALA A 4 16.23 -1.00 7.54
C ALA A 4 15.15 -1.87 6.91
N THR A 5 14.01 -2.02 7.59
CA THR A 5 12.83 -2.73 7.05
C THR A 5 12.26 -1.99 5.83
N GLY A 6 12.17 -0.66 5.89
CA GLY A 6 11.72 0.17 4.78
C GLY A 6 12.58 -0.02 3.53
N MET A 7 13.90 -0.01 3.68
CA MET A 7 14.85 -0.26 2.57
C MET A 7 14.67 -1.66 1.96
N ALA A 8 14.52 -2.69 2.79
CA ALA A 8 14.32 -4.06 2.31
C ALA A 8 13.01 -4.23 1.53
N ILE A 9 11.94 -3.56 1.98
CA ILE A 9 10.60 -3.69 1.38
C ILE A 9 10.37 -2.71 0.20
N MET A 10 11.24 -1.73 0.00
CA MET A 10 11.16 -0.78 -1.14
C MET A 10 11.08 -1.49 -2.50
N GLY A 11 11.83 -2.57 -2.66
CA GLY A 11 11.84 -3.33 -3.91
C GLY A 11 10.46 -3.82 -4.36
N PHE A 12 9.60 -4.20 -3.42
CA PHE A 12 8.22 -4.58 -3.73
C PHE A 12 7.41 -3.40 -4.33
N GLY A 13 7.58 -2.20 -3.78
CA GLY A 13 6.87 -1.00 -4.26
C GLY A 13 7.26 -0.60 -5.69
N GLY A 14 8.48 -0.92 -6.11
CA GLY A 14 9.01 -0.63 -7.45
C GLY A 14 8.57 -1.60 -8.54
N GLY A 15 7.99 -2.74 -8.17
CA GLY A 15 7.65 -3.80 -9.11
C GLY A 15 6.76 -3.35 -10.27
N ALA A 16 5.73 -2.57 -9.99
CA ALA A 16 4.82 -2.07 -11.02
C ALA A 16 5.49 -1.08 -11.99
N MET A 17 6.42 -0.25 -11.51
CA MET A 17 7.14 0.72 -12.33
C MET A 17 8.01 0.04 -13.41
N ILE A 18 8.56 -1.13 -13.11
CA ILE A 18 9.38 -1.91 -14.04
C ILE A 18 8.52 -2.96 -14.77
N GLY A 19 7.69 -3.67 -14.03
CA GLY A 19 6.91 -4.81 -14.54
C GLY A 19 5.85 -4.42 -15.55
N SER A 20 5.15 -3.28 -15.34
CA SER A 20 4.07 -2.86 -16.26
C SER A 20 4.60 -2.47 -17.66
N PRO A 21 5.63 -1.61 -17.80
CA PRO A 21 6.22 -1.31 -19.10
C PRO A 21 6.85 -2.55 -19.76
N LEU A 22 7.50 -3.41 -18.98
CA LEU A 22 8.07 -4.67 -19.47
C LEU A 22 6.98 -5.58 -20.05
N ALA A 23 5.89 -5.80 -19.30
CA ALA A 23 4.77 -6.61 -19.75
C ALA A 23 4.13 -6.04 -21.02
N ALA A 24 3.88 -4.72 -21.06
CA ALA A 24 3.32 -4.06 -22.23
C ALA A 24 4.24 -4.18 -23.46
N GLY A 25 5.54 -3.99 -23.28
CA GLY A 25 6.54 -4.18 -24.35
C GLY A 25 6.60 -5.61 -24.88
N LEU A 26 6.59 -6.60 -23.99
CA LEU A 26 6.57 -8.02 -24.38
C LEU A 26 5.26 -8.41 -25.06
N MET A 27 4.11 -7.94 -24.58
CA MET A 27 2.82 -8.17 -25.23
C MET A 27 2.83 -7.61 -26.66
N LYS A 28 3.36 -6.39 -26.85
CA LYS A 28 3.49 -5.80 -28.19
C LYS A 28 4.44 -6.61 -29.08
N ALA A 29 5.56 -7.09 -28.53
CA ALA A 29 6.53 -7.89 -29.28
C ALA A 29 6.01 -9.27 -29.68
N PHE A 30 5.17 -9.89 -28.85
CA PHE A 30 4.59 -11.21 -29.09
C PHE A 30 3.20 -11.17 -29.71
N ALA A 31 2.66 -9.99 -29.99
CA ALA A 31 1.35 -9.86 -30.64
C ALA A 31 1.36 -10.46 -32.05
N THR A 32 0.30 -11.17 -32.40
CA THR A 32 0.02 -11.70 -33.73
C THR A 32 -1.37 -11.26 -34.18
N PRO A 33 -1.75 -11.42 -35.47
CA PRO A 33 -3.11 -11.08 -35.89
C PRO A 33 -4.24 -11.79 -35.14
N THR A 34 -3.93 -12.94 -34.50
CA THR A 34 -4.89 -13.79 -33.79
C THR A 34 -4.66 -13.85 -32.27
N SER A 35 -3.61 -13.24 -31.74
CA SER A 35 -3.25 -13.28 -30.32
C SER A 35 -2.57 -11.99 -29.85
N VAL A 36 -2.91 -11.53 -28.65
CA VAL A 36 -2.23 -10.41 -27.98
C VAL A 36 -0.94 -10.81 -27.26
N GLY A 37 -0.46 -12.05 -27.43
CA GLY A 37 0.85 -12.50 -26.92
C GLY A 37 0.93 -12.72 -25.41
N VAL A 38 -0.20 -12.93 -24.70
CA VAL A 38 -0.23 -13.05 -23.23
C VAL A 38 0.60 -14.22 -22.72
N VAL A 39 0.47 -15.40 -23.31
CA VAL A 39 1.18 -16.61 -22.86
C VAL A 39 2.68 -16.44 -22.99
N GLN A 40 3.16 -15.97 -24.14
CA GLN A 40 4.58 -15.73 -24.39
C GLN A 40 5.15 -14.66 -23.45
N THR A 41 4.36 -13.62 -23.17
CA THR A 41 4.72 -12.58 -22.19
C THR A 41 4.91 -13.17 -20.79
N PHE A 42 3.98 -14.01 -20.32
CA PHE A 42 4.13 -14.66 -19.02
C PHE A 42 5.34 -15.59 -18.97
N LEU A 43 5.61 -16.36 -20.01
CA LEU A 43 6.79 -17.23 -20.06
C LEU A 43 8.09 -16.43 -20.04
N ALA A 44 8.18 -15.35 -20.81
CA ALA A 44 9.35 -14.46 -20.80
C ALA A 44 9.55 -13.80 -19.43
N MET A 45 8.49 -13.26 -18.82
CA MET A 45 8.55 -12.67 -17.49
C MET A 45 8.92 -13.71 -16.43
N ALA A 46 8.38 -14.93 -16.52
CA ALA A 46 8.74 -16.04 -15.61
C ALA A 46 10.22 -16.38 -15.69
N ALA A 47 10.81 -16.46 -16.90
CA ALA A 47 12.24 -16.70 -17.08
C ALA A 47 13.09 -15.55 -16.49
N ILE A 48 12.74 -14.30 -16.75
CA ILE A 48 13.42 -13.13 -16.18
C ILE A 48 13.35 -13.15 -14.66
N TYR A 49 12.17 -13.34 -14.08
CA TYR A 49 11.99 -13.38 -12.62
C TYR A 49 12.73 -14.53 -11.98
N PHE A 50 12.73 -15.72 -12.62
CA PHE A 50 13.48 -16.87 -12.13
C PHE A 50 14.97 -16.56 -11.99
N VAL A 51 15.59 -15.97 -13.01
CA VAL A 51 17.01 -15.61 -12.98
C VAL A 51 17.32 -14.62 -11.85
N PHE A 52 16.56 -13.52 -11.76
CA PHE A 52 16.80 -12.50 -10.74
C PHE A 52 16.50 -13.00 -9.31
N MET A 53 15.43 -13.77 -9.13
CA MET A 53 15.08 -14.35 -7.83
C MET A 53 16.12 -15.37 -7.37
N MET A 54 16.62 -16.24 -8.27
CA MET A 54 17.67 -17.21 -7.94
C MET A 54 18.99 -16.50 -7.62
N ALA A 55 19.37 -15.50 -8.39
CA ALA A 55 20.57 -14.70 -8.12
C ALA A 55 20.47 -14.02 -6.74
N GLY A 56 19.32 -13.42 -6.41
CA GLY A 56 19.05 -12.86 -5.10
C GLY A 56 19.13 -13.89 -4.00
N ALA A 57 18.44 -15.03 -4.14
CA ALA A 57 18.42 -16.10 -3.14
C ALA A 57 19.81 -16.68 -2.84
N LEU A 58 20.62 -16.91 -3.88
CA LEU A 58 21.98 -17.40 -3.75
C LEU A 58 22.95 -16.34 -3.15
N GLY A 59 22.61 -15.05 -3.33
CA GLY A 59 23.38 -13.93 -2.75
C GLY A 59 23.19 -13.74 -1.24
N TYR A 60 22.08 -14.21 -0.66
CA TYR A 60 21.81 -14.04 0.77
C TYR A 60 22.82 -14.80 1.62
N ARG A 61 23.29 -14.14 2.68
CA ARG A 61 24.14 -14.74 3.71
C ARG A 61 23.58 -14.37 5.08
N VAL A 62 23.49 -15.33 5.97
CA VAL A 62 23.13 -15.07 7.38
C VAL A 62 24.37 -14.53 8.07
N PRO A 63 24.32 -13.32 8.67
CA PRO A 63 25.44 -12.78 9.41
C PRO A 63 25.79 -13.68 10.60
N PRO A 64 27.07 -13.82 10.97
CA PRO A 64 27.45 -14.50 12.21
C PRO A 64 26.75 -13.89 13.42
N SER A 65 26.49 -14.67 14.46
CA SER A 65 25.79 -14.20 15.68
C SER A 65 26.52 -13.05 16.40
N SER A 66 27.85 -12.98 16.23
CA SER A 66 28.69 -11.91 16.76
C SER A 66 28.79 -10.67 15.87
N TRP A 67 28.21 -10.68 14.67
CA TRP A 67 28.33 -9.58 13.73
C TRP A 67 27.62 -8.32 14.21
N LYS A 68 28.31 -7.20 14.13
CA LYS A 68 27.79 -5.87 14.40
C LYS A 68 28.29 -4.91 13.32
N PRO A 69 27.48 -3.91 12.91
CA PRO A 69 27.98 -2.87 12.02
C PRO A 69 29.20 -2.15 12.61
N ALA A 70 30.17 -1.81 11.78
CA ALA A 70 31.34 -1.06 12.23
C ALA A 70 30.94 0.26 12.88
N GLY A 71 31.49 0.56 14.07
CA GLY A 71 31.16 1.77 14.82
C GLY A 71 29.76 1.78 15.47
N TRP A 72 28.99 0.69 15.38
CA TRP A 72 27.69 0.63 16.04
C TRP A 72 27.83 0.30 17.52
N THR A 73 27.32 1.18 18.37
CA THR A 73 27.11 0.92 19.79
C THR A 73 25.62 0.79 20.05
N PRO A 74 25.18 -0.14 20.92
CA PRO A 74 23.77 -0.17 21.32
C PRO A 74 23.38 1.22 21.83
N PRO A 75 22.25 1.80 21.38
CA PRO A 75 21.78 3.05 21.95
C PRO A 75 21.67 2.86 23.45
N ALA A 76 22.22 3.83 24.22
CA ALA A 76 22.02 3.89 25.68
C ALA A 76 20.52 3.74 25.93
N ALA A 77 20.15 2.95 26.94
CA ALA A 77 18.78 2.50 27.20
C ALA A 77 17.78 3.62 26.86
N LEU A 78 17.09 3.46 25.74
CA LEU A 78 16.03 4.37 25.32
C LEU A 78 15.07 4.53 26.49
N LYS A 79 14.64 5.76 26.79
CA LYS A 79 13.57 6.05 27.74
C LYS A 79 12.54 4.94 27.67
N HIS A 80 12.21 4.33 28.79
CA HIS A 80 11.41 3.14 28.95
C HIS A 80 10.09 3.27 28.14
N ASN A 81 10.12 2.89 26.88
CA ASN A 81 8.92 2.88 26.05
C ASN A 81 8.20 1.57 26.31
N THR A 82 7.12 1.62 27.08
CA THR A 82 6.32 0.46 27.46
C THR A 82 5.76 -0.33 26.27
N MET A 83 5.72 0.28 25.09
CA MET A 83 5.27 -0.38 23.84
C MET A 83 6.37 -1.23 23.16
N ILE A 84 7.62 -1.17 23.65
CA ILE A 84 8.73 -1.96 23.10
C ILE A 84 9.12 -3.04 24.10
N THR A 85 8.77 -4.28 23.78
CA THR A 85 9.11 -5.43 24.63
C THR A 85 10.55 -5.90 24.41
N GLN A 86 11.17 -6.41 25.49
CA GLN A 86 12.42 -7.18 25.45
C GLN A 86 12.16 -8.69 25.46
N HIS A 87 10.93 -9.10 25.69
CA HIS A 87 10.50 -10.48 25.74
C HIS A 87 9.96 -10.93 24.37
N HIS A 88 9.77 -12.23 24.21
CA HIS A 88 9.33 -12.81 22.94
C HIS A 88 8.04 -13.60 23.11
N VAL A 89 7.20 -13.56 22.09
CA VAL A 89 5.95 -14.34 22.03
C VAL A 89 6.14 -15.50 21.08
N HIS A 90 5.71 -16.70 21.50
CA HIS A 90 5.70 -17.86 20.63
C HIS A 90 4.60 -17.72 19.56
N VAL A 91 4.95 -17.99 18.31
CA VAL A 91 4.06 -17.80 17.17
C VAL A 91 2.70 -18.52 17.33
N ASN A 92 2.66 -19.71 17.94
CA ASN A 92 1.41 -20.46 18.12
C ASN A 92 0.42 -19.80 19.11
N LYS A 93 0.89 -18.91 19.99
CA LYS A 93 0.03 -18.20 20.94
C LYS A 93 -0.64 -16.96 20.31
N VAL A 94 -0.14 -16.48 19.17
CA VAL A 94 -0.51 -15.18 18.58
C VAL A 94 -2.00 -15.05 18.30
N TRP A 95 -2.66 -16.10 17.83
CA TRP A 95 -4.08 -16.10 17.51
C TRP A 95 -5.00 -15.85 18.73
N GLY A 96 -4.51 -16.16 19.95
CA GLY A 96 -5.23 -15.90 21.19
C GLY A 96 -4.98 -14.51 21.77
N ILE A 97 -4.14 -13.67 21.15
CA ILE A 97 -3.74 -12.36 21.69
C ILE A 97 -4.57 -11.25 21.07
N PRO A 98 -5.38 -10.49 21.85
CA PRO A 98 -6.21 -9.43 21.30
C PRO A 98 -5.43 -8.36 20.53
N GLN A 99 -4.23 -8.02 20.97
CA GLN A 99 -3.38 -7.03 20.31
C GLN A 99 -2.99 -7.45 18.87
N PHE A 100 -2.86 -8.75 18.61
CA PHE A 100 -2.63 -9.25 17.26
C PHE A 100 -3.81 -8.91 16.34
N TRP A 101 -5.04 -9.16 16.80
CA TRP A 101 -6.24 -8.86 16.03
C TRP A 101 -6.48 -7.37 15.84
N LEU A 102 -6.09 -6.54 16.81
CA LEU A 102 -6.13 -5.09 16.67
C LEU A 102 -5.15 -4.59 15.60
N VAL A 103 -3.91 -5.11 15.57
CA VAL A 103 -2.94 -4.80 14.49
C VAL A 103 -3.43 -5.36 13.16
N TRP A 104 -3.98 -6.58 13.17
CA TRP A 104 -4.54 -7.21 11.98
C TRP A 104 -5.66 -6.36 11.37
N MET A 105 -6.61 -5.94 12.19
CA MET A 105 -7.73 -5.10 11.74
C MET A 105 -7.25 -3.73 11.27
N ALA A 106 -6.35 -3.09 12.01
CA ALA A 106 -5.75 -1.81 11.62
C ALA A 106 -5.05 -1.92 10.24
N LEU A 107 -4.26 -2.97 10.03
CA LEU A 107 -3.63 -3.22 8.73
C LEU A 107 -4.67 -3.52 7.65
N CYS A 108 -5.63 -4.40 7.91
CA CYS A 108 -6.67 -4.80 6.96
C CYS A 108 -7.46 -3.58 6.47
N MET A 109 -7.91 -2.71 7.35
CA MET A 109 -8.69 -1.53 7.02
C MET A 109 -7.87 -0.50 6.22
N ASN A 110 -6.62 -0.24 6.65
CA ASN A 110 -5.72 0.66 5.92
C ASN A 110 -5.44 0.15 4.51
N VAL A 111 -5.14 -1.12 4.39
CA VAL A 111 -4.79 -1.75 3.11
C VAL A 111 -6.01 -1.88 2.20
N SER A 112 -7.21 -2.19 2.74
CA SER A 112 -8.45 -2.22 1.96
C SER A 112 -8.73 -0.88 1.27
N ALA A 113 -8.56 0.23 2.01
CA ALA A 113 -8.69 1.57 1.45
C ALA A 113 -7.64 1.82 0.36
N GLY A 114 -6.37 1.51 0.62
CA GLY A 114 -5.27 1.75 -0.33
C GLY A 114 -5.36 0.90 -1.60
N ILE A 115 -5.61 -0.41 -1.50
CA ILE A 115 -5.77 -1.31 -2.66
C ILE A 115 -6.98 -0.90 -3.50
N GLY A 116 -8.07 -0.50 -2.87
CA GLY A 116 -9.25 -0.02 -3.57
C GLY A 116 -8.92 1.17 -4.49
N VAL A 117 -8.17 2.15 -3.97
CA VAL A 117 -7.75 3.31 -4.76
C VAL A 117 -6.71 2.96 -5.82
N ILE A 118 -5.69 2.14 -5.49
CA ILE A 118 -4.67 1.72 -6.47
C ILE A 118 -5.30 1.10 -7.71
N GLY A 119 -6.25 0.19 -7.53
CA GLY A 119 -6.89 -0.52 -8.64
C GLY A 119 -7.72 0.40 -9.55
N MET A 120 -8.19 1.52 -9.02
CA MET A 120 -9.08 2.44 -9.74
C MET A 120 -8.46 3.81 -10.00
N ALA A 121 -7.23 4.08 -9.59
CA ALA A 121 -6.61 5.41 -9.71
C ALA A 121 -6.55 5.89 -11.16
N SER A 122 -6.14 5.03 -12.09
CA SER A 122 -6.09 5.36 -13.52
C SER A 122 -7.48 5.62 -14.13
N PRO A 123 -8.46 4.71 -14.00
CA PRO A 123 -9.84 4.99 -14.42
C PRO A 123 -10.43 6.23 -13.75
N MET A 124 -10.21 6.40 -12.46
CA MET A 124 -10.74 7.54 -11.69
C MET A 124 -10.23 8.88 -12.24
N LEU A 125 -8.93 9.01 -12.51
CA LEU A 125 -8.38 10.22 -13.13
C LEU A 125 -9.04 10.52 -14.47
N GLN A 126 -9.19 9.50 -15.32
CA GLN A 126 -9.76 9.62 -16.64
C GLN A 126 -11.26 9.99 -16.60
N GLU A 127 -12.04 9.30 -15.78
CA GLU A 127 -13.49 9.47 -15.68
C GLU A 127 -13.87 10.79 -14.99
N VAL A 128 -13.08 11.22 -13.99
CA VAL A 128 -13.33 12.45 -13.25
C VAL A 128 -13.00 13.69 -14.06
N PHE A 129 -11.85 13.70 -14.74
CA PHE A 129 -11.39 14.92 -15.43
C PHE A 129 -11.64 14.90 -16.93
N GLY A 130 -11.86 13.73 -17.55
CA GLY A 130 -12.22 13.63 -18.96
C GLY A 130 -11.30 14.43 -19.89
N GLY A 131 -11.90 15.22 -20.77
CA GLY A 131 -11.20 16.07 -21.73
C GLY A 131 -10.33 17.16 -21.11
N HIS A 132 -10.62 17.58 -19.88
CA HIS A 132 -9.80 18.60 -19.19
C HIS A 132 -8.34 18.18 -19.02
N LEU A 133 -8.03 16.87 -19.04
CA LEU A 133 -6.65 16.36 -19.02
C LEU A 133 -5.85 16.75 -20.27
N ILE A 134 -6.52 17.03 -21.37
CA ILE A 134 -5.93 17.42 -22.66
C ILE A 134 -6.39 18.81 -23.12
N GLY A 135 -6.89 19.63 -22.19
CA GLY A 135 -7.31 21.02 -22.47
C GLY A 135 -8.65 21.15 -23.18
N LEU A 136 -9.49 20.13 -23.21
CA LEU A 136 -10.81 20.14 -23.83
C LEU A 136 -11.91 20.20 -22.76
N ASP A 137 -12.93 21.01 -23.00
CA ASP A 137 -14.13 21.06 -22.16
C ASP A 137 -15.14 19.99 -22.62
N LYS A 138 -14.79 18.73 -22.39
CA LYS A 138 -15.61 17.56 -22.75
C LYS A 138 -15.62 16.55 -21.63
N ALA A 139 -16.78 15.97 -21.35
CA ALA A 139 -16.90 14.86 -20.43
C ALA A 139 -16.24 13.59 -21.00
N PHE A 140 -15.83 12.65 -20.12
CA PHE A 140 -15.16 11.40 -20.54
C PHE A 140 -15.93 10.61 -21.60
N GLY A 141 -17.27 10.57 -21.50
CA GLY A 141 -18.14 9.85 -22.46
C GLY A 141 -18.28 10.51 -23.83
N GLU A 142 -17.81 11.75 -24.02
CA GLU A 142 -17.92 12.53 -25.25
C GLU A 142 -16.62 12.52 -26.08
N LEU A 143 -15.62 11.78 -25.61
CA LEU A 143 -14.28 11.76 -26.20
C LEU A 143 -14.19 10.72 -27.32
N ASP A 144 -13.52 11.07 -28.39
CA ASP A 144 -13.19 10.16 -29.47
C ASP A 144 -12.02 9.21 -29.11
N LYS A 145 -11.79 8.19 -29.94
CA LYS A 145 -10.76 7.16 -29.71
C LYS A 145 -9.34 7.73 -29.59
N GLY A 146 -9.00 8.78 -30.33
CA GLY A 146 -7.68 9.42 -30.29
C GLY A 146 -7.50 10.20 -28.98
N GLN A 147 -8.53 10.93 -28.56
CA GLN A 147 -8.58 11.66 -27.29
C GLN A 147 -8.49 10.71 -26.10
N LEU A 148 -9.23 9.58 -26.12
CA LEU A 148 -9.15 8.54 -25.10
C LEU A 148 -7.74 7.92 -25.01
N ALA A 149 -7.06 7.70 -26.14
CA ALA A 149 -5.68 7.22 -26.15
C ALA A 149 -4.71 8.20 -25.48
N SER A 150 -4.89 9.50 -25.76
CA SER A 150 -4.07 10.57 -25.16
C SER A 150 -4.27 10.62 -23.63
N ILE A 151 -5.52 10.56 -23.17
CA ILE A 151 -5.87 10.54 -21.73
C ILE A 151 -5.32 9.30 -21.05
N ALA A 152 -5.41 8.12 -21.70
CA ALA A 152 -4.86 6.88 -21.18
C ALA A 152 -3.33 6.95 -21.00
N ALA A 153 -2.61 7.65 -21.88
CA ALA A 153 -1.17 7.88 -21.73
C ALA A 153 -0.86 8.76 -20.51
N ILE A 154 -1.65 9.82 -20.26
CA ILE A 154 -1.53 10.66 -19.05
C ILE A 154 -1.80 9.81 -17.79
N ALA A 155 -2.85 9.02 -17.80
CA ALA A 155 -3.19 8.13 -16.68
C ALA A 155 -2.15 7.05 -16.41
N ALA A 156 -1.45 6.56 -17.43
CA ALA A 156 -0.30 5.68 -17.27
C ALA A 156 0.87 6.39 -16.57
N GLY A 157 1.16 7.65 -16.94
CA GLY A 157 2.13 8.49 -16.25
C GLY A 157 1.76 8.73 -14.77
N PHE A 158 0.49 8.97 -14.50
CA PHE A 158 -0.02 9.08 -13.13
C PHE A 158 0.20 7.80 -12.33
N THR A 159 -0.08 6.63 -12.91
CA THR A 159 0.18 5.33 -12.25
C THR A 159 1.66 5.13 -11.91
N ALA A 160 2.56 5.55 -12.80
CA ALA A 160 4.00 5.52 -12.54
C ALA A 160 4.38 6.46 -11.39
N LEU A 161 3.81 7.66 -11.34
CA LEU A 161 3.98 8.61 -10.24
C LEU A 161 3.51 8.02 -8.90
N LEU A 162 2.35 7.37 -8.88
CA LEU A 162 1.84 6.69 -7.69
C LEU A 162 2.80 5.62 -7.19
N SER A 163 3.43 4.86 -8.10
CA SER A 163 4.44 3.86 -7.74
C SER A 163 5.68 4.50 -7.09
N LEU A 164 6.12 5.65 -7.57
CA LEU A 164 7.23 6.40 -6.95
C LEU A 164 6.88 6.84 -5.53
N PHE A 165 5.67 7.37 -5.31
CA PHE A 165 5.22 7.75 -3.97
C PHE A 165 5.07 6.54 -3.05
N ASN A 166 4.63 5.39 -3.56
CA ASN A 166 4.58 4.14 -2.80
C ASN A 166 5.97 3.68 -2.36
N ILE A 167 6.96 3.70 -3.26
CA ILE A 167 8.37 3.36 -2.95
C ILE A 167 8.94 4.34 -1.93
N GLY A 168 8.86 5.64 -2.22
CA GLY A 168 9.37 6.70 -1.34
C GLY A 168 8.72 6.66 0.03
N GLY A 169 7.41 6.41 0.07
CA GLY A 169 6.63 6.27 1.30
C GLY A 169 7.14 5.13 2.20
N ARG A 170 7.56 4.01 1.62
CA ARG A 170 8.15 2.89 2.39
C ARG A 170 9.39 3.31 3.16
N PHE A 171 10.24 4.10 2.53
CA PHE A 171 11.47 4.60 3.17
C PHE A 171 11.16 5.72 4.17
N VAL A 172 10.43 6.74 3.73
CA VAL A 172 10.16 7.95 4.53
C VAL A 172 9.38 7.62 5.79
N TRP A 173 8.24 6.93 5.67
CA TRP A 173 7.37 6.63 6.81
C TRP A 173 7.98 5.61 7.76
N ALA A 174 8.70 4.60 7.26
CA ALA A 174 9.39 3.66 8.12
C ALA A 174 10.50 4.35 8.93
N SER A 175 11.24 5.27 8.31
CA SER A 175 12.26 6.07 9.00
C SER A 175 11.64 7.05 10.00
N ALA A 176 10.57 7.73 9.62
CA ALA A 176 9.82 8.63 10.51
C ALA A 176 9.24 7.87 11.72
N SER A 177 8.76 6.63 11.51
CA SER A 177 8.20 5.81 12.58
C SER A 177 9.23 5.40 13.64
N ASP A 178 10.52 5.41 13.32
CA ASP A 178 11.59 5.19 14.31
C ASP A 178 11.68 6.33 15.35
N ARG A 179 11.24 7.54 14.97
CA ARG A 179 11.22 8.73 15.83
C ARG A 179 9.86 8.99 16.47
N LEU A 180 8.79 8.90 15.68
CA LEU A 180 7.41 9.18 16.11
C LEU A 180 6.82 8.04 16.95
N GLY A 181 7.33 6.82 16.79
CA GLY A 181 6.72 5.59 17.30
C GLY A 181 5.68 5.01 16.33
N ARG A 182 5.52 3.67 16.35
CA ARG A 182 4.69 2.94 15.39
C ARG A 182 3.21 3.28 15.49
N LYS A 183 2.70 3.30 16.72
CA LYS A 183 1.30 3.62 17.01
C LYS A 183 0.92 5.02 16.52
N THR A 184 1.77 6.02 16.78
CA THR A 184 1.56 7.40 16.32
C THR A 184 1.60 7.47 14.79
N THR A 185 2.55 6.81 14.15
CA THR A 185 2.66 6.80 12.69
C THR A 185 1.41 6.21 12.04
N TYR A 186 0.89 5.09 12.58
CA TYR A 186 -0.38 4.53 12.10
C TYR A 186 -1.57 5.46 12.34
N SER A 187 -1.60 6.18 13.48
CA SER A 187 -2.64 7.19 13.72
C SER A 187 -2.59 8.31 12.68
N VAL A 188 -1.37 8.73 12.28
CA VAL A 188 -1.20 9.71 11.17
C VAL A 188 -1.75 9.14 9.87
N PHE A 189 -1.49 7.87 9.54
CA PHE A 189 -2.03 7.25 8.32
C PHE A 189 -3.55 7.28 8.30
N PHE A 190 -4.20 7.00 9.41
CA PHE A 190 -5.66 7.00 9.48
C PHE A 190 -6.25 8.41 9.43
N ILE A 191 -5.71 9.35 10.19
CA ILE A 191 -6.25 10.70 10.29
C ILE A 191 -5.97 11.48 9.00
N LEU A 192 -4.71 11.56 8.57
CA LEU A 192 -4.35 12.26 7.34
C LEU A 192 -4.96 11.57 6.12
N GLY A 193 -4.96 10.23 6.10
CA GLY A 193 -5.65 9.48 5.06
C GLY A 193 -7.13 9.84 4.98
N GLY A 194 -7.85 9.83 6.09
CA GLY A 194 -9.26 10.21 6.14
C GLY A 194 -9.51 11.61 5.57
N LEU A 195 -8.68 12.59 5.95
CA LEU A 195 -8.77 13.95 5.41
C LEU A 195 -8.51 14.02 3.90
N LEU A 196 -7.52 13.26 3.41
CA LEU A 196 -7.21 13.22 1.99
C LEU A 196 -8.31 12.51 1.18
N TYR A 197 -8.84 11.39 1.66
CA TYR A 197 -9.99 10.72 1.02
C TYR A 197 -11.22 11.66 0.98
N PHE A 198 -11.44 12.43 2.03
CA PHE A 198 -12.52 13.42 2.09
C PHE A 198 -12.30 14.57 1.08
N SER A 199 -11.06 14.95 0.81
CA SER A 199 -10.73 16.02 -0.15
C SER A 199 -10.86 15.60 -1.62
N ILE A 200 -10.85 14.31 -1.95
CA ILE A 200 -10.94 13.81 -3.33
C ILE A 200 -12.22 14.28 -4.04
N PRO A 201 -13.44 14.08 -3.48
CA PRO A 201 -14.67 14.60 -4.09
C PRO A 201 -14.67 16.12 -4.29
N ALA A 202 -14.14 16.86 -3.31
CA ALA A 202 -14.05 18.32 -3.39
C ALA A 202 -13.06 18.78 -4.49
N SER A 203 -11.92 18.10 -4.63
CA SER A 203 -10.95 18.40 -5.69
C SER A 203 -11.50 18.09 -7.08
N ALA A 204 -12.28 17.03 -7.22
CA ALA A 204 -13.00 16.69 -8.43
C ALA A 204 -14.03 17.77 -8.79
N ALA A 205 -14.86 18.18 -7.83
CA ALA A 205 -15.88 19.21 -8.03
C ALA A 205 -15.26 20.59 -8.38
N ALA A 206 -14.09 20.90 -7.81
CA ALA A 206 -13.33 22.12 -8.12
C ALA A 206 -12.54 22.04 -9.44
N GLY A 207 -12.55 20.90 -10.14
CA GLY A 207 -11.75 20.69 -11.36
C GLY A 207 -10.23 20.70 -11.12
N SER A 208 -9.79 20.58 -9.85
CA SER A 208 -8.38 20.71 -9.49
C SER A 208 -7.63 19.39 -9.61
N GLN A 209 -7.04 19.15 -10.79
CA GLN A 209 -6.19 17.99 -11.06
C GLN A 209 -5.02 17.91 -10.09
N LEU A 210 -4.39 19.04 -9.74
CA LEU A 210 -3.23 19.09 -8.85
C LEU A 210 -3.57 18.59 -7.43
N LEU A 211 -4.71 19.05 -6.87
CA LEU A 211 -5.16 18.62 -5.55
C LEU A 211 -5.53 17.14 -5.55
N PHE A 212 -6.22 16.67 -6.60
CA PHE A 212 -6.57 15.26 -6.75
C PHE A 212 -5.33 14.37 -6.82
N VAL A 213 -4.41 14.66 -7.74
CA VAL A 213 -3.17 13.88 -7.94
C VAL A 213 -2.32 13.93 -6.67
N GLY A 214 -2.15 15.10 -6.06
CA GLY A 214 -1.39 15.28 -4.83
C GLY A 214 -1.98 14.46 -3.67
N ALA A 215 -3.31 14.50 -3.47
CA ALA A 215 -3.98 13.71 -2.43
C ALA A 215 -3.75 12.21 -2.63
N VAL A 216 -3.96 11.69 -3.85
CA VAL A 216 -3.76 10.27 -4.15
C VAL A 216 -2.28 9.88 -4.00
N CYS A 217 -1.33 10.70 -4.41
CA CYS A 217 0.11 10.47 -4.21
C CYS A 217 0.46 10.31 -2.72
N VAL A 218 -0.05 11.20 -1.86
CA VAL A 218 0.20 11.11 -0.41
C VAL A 218 -0.48 9.88 0.19
N ILE A 219 -1.71 9.56 -0.21
CA ILE A 219 -2.40 8.31 0.19
C ILE A 219 -1.54 7.10 -0.14
N LEU A 220 -0.99 7.03 -1.37
CA LEU A 220 -0.17 5.91 -1.80
C LEU A 220 1.19 5.85 -1.08
N SER A 221 1.75 7.00 -0.69
CA SER A 221 2.94 7.02 0.16
C SER A 221 2.67 6.40 1.53
N MET A 222 1.52 6.68 2.14
CA MET A 222 1.11 6.11 3.42
C MET A 222 0.76 4.62 3.29
N TYR A 223 0.13 4.21 2.20
CA TYR A 223 -0.10 2.81 1.89
C TYR A 223 1.22 2.02 1.85
N GLY A 224 2.23 2.51 1.10
CA GLY A 224 3.57 1.92 1.10
C GLY A 224 4.22 1.93 2.48
N GLY A 225 4.10 3.05 3.19
CA GLY A 225 4.62 3.24 4.55
C GLY A 225 4.04 2.27 5.57
N SER A 226 2.76 1.91 5.47
CA SER A 226 2.12 0.98 6.38
C SER A 226 2.75 -0.41 6.33
N PHE A 227 3.04 -0.91 5.13
CA PHE A 227 3.73 -2.20 4.94
C PHE A 227 5.15 -2.22 5.49
N SER A 228 5.88 -1.13 5.33
CA SER A 228 7.27 -1.05 5.81
C SER A 228 7.37 -0.80 7.31
N THR A 229 6.32 -0.24 7.92
CA THR A 229 6.28 0.03 9.36
C THR A 229 5.78 -1.17 10.17
N VAL A 230 4.88 -2.00 9.61
CA VAL A 230 4.24 -3.07 10.36
C VAL A 230 5.18 -4.16 10.90
N PRO A 231 6.24 -4.62 10.19
CA PRO A 231 7.16 -5.60 10.77
C PRO A 231 7.90 -5.07 12.00
N ALA A 232 8.25 -3.78 11.99
CA ALA A 232 8.84 -3.13 13.15
C ALA A 232 7.83 -2.96 14.29
N TYR A 233 6.56 -2.70 13.99
CA TYR A 233 5.48 -2.63 14.98
C TYR A 233 5.25 -3.98 15.65
N LEU A 234 5.26 -5.07 14.88
CA LEU A 234 5.19 -6.43 15.43
C LEU A 234 6.41 -6.75 16.29
N ALA A 235 7.61 -6.39 15.84
CA ALA A 235 8.84 -6.60 16.62
C ALA A 235 8.82 -5.87 17.96
N ASP A 236 8.25 -4.66 17.97
CA ASP A 236 8.10 -3.86 19.19
C ASP A 236 7.08 -4.49 20.16
N LEU A 237 5.96 -5.04 19.67
CA LEU A 237 4.90 -5.64 20.49
C LEU A 237 5.21 -7.09 20.91
N PHE A 238 5.67 -7.93 19.99
CA PHE A 238 5.78 -9.39 20.17
C PHE A 238 7.21 -9.90 20.34
N GLY A 239 8.20 -8.99 20.24
CA GLY A 239 9.61 -9.35 20.27
C GLY A 239 10.13 -9.78 18.90
N THR A 240 11.45 -9.89 18.80
CA THR A 240 12.13 -10.09 17.50
C THR A 240 12.31 -11.54 17.09
N GLN A 241 12.27 -12.48 18.06
CA GLN A 241 12.68 -13.88 17.83
C GLN A 241 11.80 -14.60 16.78
N MET A 242 10.48 -14.43 16.82
CA MET A 242 9.54 -15.06 15.89
C MET A 242 8.78 -14.07 15.02
N VAL A 243 9.28 -12.83 14.91
CA VAL A 243 8.57 -11.74 14.21
C VAL A 243 8.26 -12.08 12.75
N GLY A 244 9.13 -12.78 12.06
CA GLY A 244 8.89 -13.20 10.67
C GLY A 244 7.70 -14.15 10.53
N ALA A 245 7.58 -15.13 11.43
CA ALA A 245 6.45 -16.06 11.45
C ALA A 245 5.14 -15.38 11.89
N ILE A 246 5.21 -14.45 12.85
CA ILE A 246 4.06 -13.64 13.28
C ILE A 246 3.61 -12.70 12.16
N HIS A 247 4.55 -12.08 11.44
CA HIS A 247 4.27 -11.26 10.28
C HIS A 247 3.60 -12.07 9.16
N GLY A 248 4.09 -13.28 8.87
CA GLY A 248 3.44 -14.17 7.90
C GLY A 248 1.96 -14.44 8.23
N ARG A 249 1.63 -14.63 9.51
CA ARG A 249 0.23 -14.76 9.96
C ARG A 249 -0.54 -13.43 9.82
N LEU A 250 0.10 -12.31 10.09
CA LEU A 250 -0.52 -11.00 9.91
C LEU A 250 -0.85 -10.69 8.45
N LEU A 251 -0.09 -11.22 7.49
CA LEU A 251 -0.34 -10.99 6.06
C LEU A 251 -1.68 -11.57 5.57
N THR A 252 -2.37 -12.40 6.37
CA THR A 252 -3.77 -12.76 6.09
C THR A 252 -4.69 -11.53 6.08
N ALA A 253 -4.34 -10.46 6.83
CA ALA A 253 -5.02 -9.17 6.75
C ALA A 253 -4.90 -8.54 5.36
N TRP A 254 -3.71 -8.64 4.76
CA TRP A 254 -3.50 -8.16 3.39
C TRP A 254 -4.29 -8.96 2.36
N ALA A 255 -4.31 -10.29 2.48
CA ALA A 255 -5.11 -11.14 1.61
C ALA A 255 -6.60 -10.79 1.69
N THR A 256 -7.13 -10.62 2.91
CA THR A 256 -8.52 -10.18 3.15
C THR A 256 -8.78 -8.79 2.55
N ALA A 257 -7.87 -7.85 2.74
CA ALA A 257 -7.96 -6.50 2.19
C ALA A 257 -7.95 -6.49 0.65
N GLY A 258 -7.19 -7.41 0.03
CA GLY A 258 -7.14 -7.62 -1.42
C GLY A 258 -8.47 -8.08 -2.02
N ILE A 259 -9.37 -8.63 -1.21
CA ILE A 259 -10.75 -8.94 -1.58
C ILE A 259 -11.66 -7.74 -1.28
N ILE A 260 -11.66 -7.26 -0.03
CA ILE A 260 -12.59 -6.21 0.43
C ILE A 260 -12.42 -4.93 -0.38
N GLY A 261 -11.19 -4.42 -0.56
CA GLY A 261 -10.93 -3.16 -1.24
C GLY A 261 -11.49 -3.13 -2.67
N PRO A 262 -11.01 -3.99 -3.58
CA PRO A 262 -11.50 -4.02 -4.95
C PRO A 262 -12.99 -4.33 -5.07
N VAL A 263 -13.54 -5.25 -4.25
CA VAL A 263 -14.98 -5.58 -4.28
C VAL A 263 -15.81 -4.36 -3.94
N VAL A 264 -15.48 -3.65 -2.86
CA VAL A 264 -16.22 -2.45 -2.46
C VAL A 264 -16.15 -1.38 -3.54
N VAL A 265 -14.96 -1.08 -4.04
CA VAL A 265 -14.77 0.01 -5.01
C VAL A 265 -15.45 -0.31 -6.34
N ASN A 266 -15.28 -1.53 -6.87
CA ASN A 266 -15.92 -1.92 -8.14
C ASN A 266 -17.44 -2.00 -8.01
N TYR A 267 -17.96 -2.64 -6.95
CA TYR A 267 -19.40 -2.74 -6.73
C TYR A 267 -20.04 -1.34 -6.60
N MET A 268 -19.44 -0.46 -5.81
CA MET A 268 -19.96 0.90 -5.64
C MET A 268 -19.90 1.69 -6.94
N ARG A 269 -18.81 1.56 -7.72
CA ARG A 269 -18.71 2.21 -9.03
C ARG A 269 -19.83 1.75 -9.97
N GLU A 270 -20.02 0.45 -10.13
CA GLU A 270 -21.09 -0.09 -10.98
C GLU A 270 -22.51 0.31 -10.49
N TYR A 271 -22.71 0.30 -9.18
CA TYR A 271 -23.96 0.75 -8.57
C TYR A 271 -24.25 2.23 -8.87
N GLN A 272 -23.25 3.10 -8.72
CA GLN A 272 -23.40 4.54 -9.02
C GLN A 272 -23.63 4.79 -10.52
N ILE A 273 -22.99 4.04 -11.39
CA ILE A 273 -23.24 4.07 -12.84
C ILE A 273 -24.70 3.64 -13.12
N GLY A 274 -25.17 2.60 -12.48
CA GLY A 274 -26.55 2.11 -12.62
C GLY A 274 -27.62 3.12 -12.18
N LEU A 275 -27.26 4.02 -11.24
CA LEU A 275 -28.11 5.14 -10.83
C LEU A 275 -28.09 6.32 -11.81
N GLY A 276 -27.31 6.25 -12.89
CA GLY A 276 -27.19 7.32 -13.89
C GLY A 276 -26.38 8.53 -13.45
N LEU A 277 -25.54 8.40 -12.41
CA LEU A 277 -24.72 9.52 -11.95
C LEU A 277 -23.63 9.91 -12.96
N PRO A 278 -23.28 11.20 -13.04
CA PRO A 278 -22.17 11.66 -13.86
C PRO A 278 -20.87 10.96 -13.51
N ARG A 279 -20.05 10.61 -14.51
CA ARG A 279 -18.77 9.90 -14.33
C ARG A 279 -17.85 10.58 -13.31
N ALA A 280 -17.87 11.89 -13.22
CA ALA A 280 -17.09 12.67 -12.26
C ALA A 280 -17.50 12.44 -10.79
N GLN A 281 -18.70 11.90 -10.52
CA GLN A 281 -19.25 11.77 -9.17
C GLN A 281 -19.37 10.31 -8.68
N ILE A 282 -19.18 9.32 -9.57
CA ILE A 282 -19.39 7.89 -9.24
C ILE A 282 -18.47 7.35 -8.15
N TYR A 283 -17.40 8.06 -7.83
CA TYR A 283 -16.44 7.66 -6.79
C TYR A 283 -16.67 8.32 -5.43
N ASN A 284 -17.53 9.34 -5.34
CA ASN A 284 -17.70 10.12 -4.11
C ASN A 284 -18.13 9.28 -2.92
N GLN A 285 -19.16 8.45 -3.09
CA GLN A 285 -19.65 7.57 -2.03
C GLN A 285 -18.62 6.51 -1.64
N THR A 286 -17.86 6.01 -2.60
CA THR A 286 -16.75 5.09 -2.35
C THR A 286 -15.72 5.73 -1.42
N MET A 287 -15.33 7.00 -1.65
CA MET A 287 -14.37 7.68 -0.78
C MET A 287 -14.86 7.74 0.67
N TYR A 288 -16.14 8.02 0.90
CA TYR A 288 -16.73 8.06 2.25
C TYR A 288 -16.75 6.66 2.92
N ILE A 289 -17.01 5.59 2.17
CA ILE A 289 -16.91 4.22 2.70
C ILE A 289 -15.46 3.89 3.12
N LEU A 290 -14.48 4.29 2.30
CA LEU A 290 -13.06 4.07 2.61
C LEU A 290 -12.61 4.88 3.83
N ILE A 291 -13.18 6.08 4.06
CA ILE A 291 -12.99 6.82 5.33
C ILE A 291 -13.52 6.01 6.51
N GLY A 292 -14.68 5.36 6.37
CA GLY A 292 -15.22 4.47 7.39
C GLY A 292 -14.23 3.34 7.76
N PHE A 293 -13.55 2.74 6.78
CA PHE A 293 -12.48 1.77 7.04
C PHE A 293 -11.33 2.38 7.82
N LEU A 294 -10.90 3.59 7.46
CA LEU A 294 -9.80 4.26 8.17
C LEU A 294 -10.21 4.61 9.62
N VAL A 295 -11.46 4.98 9.86
CA VAL A 295 -11.96 5.22 11.23
C VAL A 295 -11.92 3.93 12.06
N ILE A 296 -12.38 2.80 11.52
CA ILE A 296 -12.29 1.50 12.20
C ILE A 296 -10.82 1.16 12.50
N GLY A 297 -9.93 1.34 11.51
CA GLY A 297 -8.48 1.12 11.66
C GLY A 297 -7.88 2.01 12.75
N LEU A 298 -8.26 3.29 12.80
CA LEU A 298 -7.83 4.23 13.84
C LEU A 298 -8.26 3.76 15.24
N VAL A 299 -9.52 3.41 15.41
CA VAL A 299 -10.04 2.91 16.70
C VAL A 299 -9.25 1.68 17.13
N CYS A 300 -9.05 0.70 16.25
CA CYS A 300 -8.27 -0.48 16.55
C CYS A 300 -6.82 -0.12 16.93
N ASN A 301 -6.16 0.78 16.19
CA ASN A 301 -4.81 1.22 16.52
C ASN A 301 -4.72 1.94 17.87
N LEU A 302 -5.70 2.76 18.22
CA LEU A 302 -5.74 3.45 19.51
C LEU A 302 -5.92 2.50 20.68
N LEU A 303 -6.64 1.40 20.50
CA LEU A 303 -6.87 0.36 21.51
C LEU A 303 -5.65 -0.53 21.75
N ILE A 304 -4.63 -0.52 20.89
CA ILE A 304 -3.40 -1.31 21.09
C ILE A 304 -2.69 -0.83 22.35
N ARG A 305 -2.37 -1.79 23.24
CA ARG A 305 -1.68 -1.59 24.52
C ARG A 305 -0.48 -2.56 24.61
N PRO A 306 0.47 -2.33 25.53
CA PRO A 306 1.52 -3.30 25.82
C PRO A 306 0.93 -4.68 26.13
N LEU A 307 1.66 -5.74 25.74
CA LEU A 307 1.21 -7.11 26.00
C LEU A 307 1.29 -7.46 27.49
N ASN A 308 0.33 -8.26 27.93
CA ASN A 308 0.37 -8.83 29.27
C ASN A 308 1.55 -9.83 29.37
N PRO A 309 2.34 -9.80 30.46
CA PRO A 309 3.49 -10.71 30.64
C PRO A 309 3.18 -12.19 30.48
N LYS A 310 1.95 -12.63 30.75
CA LYS A 310 1.51 -14.04 30.60
C LYS A 310 1.68 -14.61 29.17
N TRP A 311 1.80 -13.74 28.15
CA TRP A 311 1.91 -14.16 26.77
C TRP A 311 3.35 -14.42 26.33
N PHE A 312 4.31 -13.92 27.08
CA PHE A 312 5.71 -14.10 26.74
C PHE A 312 6.18 -15.54 26.97
N MET A 313 7.23 -15.90 26.25
CA MET A 313 7.97 -17.15 26.50
C MET A 313 8.74 -16.97 27.80
N GLY A 314 8.74 -18.00 28.63
CA GLY A 314 9.56 -18.09 29.83
C GLY A 314 11.03 -18.24 29.48
#